data_7e844bb90788772670dab428092ca0d5
#
_entry.id   7e844bb90788772670dab428092ca0d5
#
_cell.length_a   1.000
_cell.length_b   1.000
_cell.length_c   1.000
_cell.angle_alpha   90.00
_cell.angle_beta   90.00
_cell.angle_gamma   90.00
#
_symmetry.space_group_name_H-M   'P 1'
#
loop_
_entity.id
_entity.type
_entity.pdbx_description
1 polymer ?
#
loop_
_entity_poly.entity_id
_entity_poly.type
_entity_poly.pdbx_seq_one_letter_code
_entity_poly.pdbx_strand_id
1 'polypeptide(L)'
;SAAQAKDETAQFLFVQSAAGMHYADGKLTLTGVSPVTVLFSDRPERIAGHMTTAEFIPFWSEGDDSFASNPPNADLSILEGDAMDNIVLTLRDPTLAGGQLSYRVEVLEGEVPAAGGAASLFIDIIGRPVTPASFAGARRRAWRRAVVY
;
A
#
# COMPACT_ATOMS: atom_id res chain seq x y z
N SER A 1 29.73 -4.18 2.03
CA SER A 1 29.92 -4.82 0.75
C SER A 1 28.66 -4.70 -0.12
N ALA A 2 28.83 -4.95 -1.40
CA ALA A 2 27.69 -4.91 -2.32
C ALA A 2 26.64 -5.98 -1.97
N ALA A 3 27.09 -7.15 -1.52
CA ALA A 3 26.17 -8.20 -1.12
C ALA A 3 25.34 -7.79 0.09
N GLN A 4 25.97 -7.12 1.04
CA GLN A 4 25.25 -6.62 2.20
C GLN A 4 24.25 -5.54 1.84
N ALA A 5 24.60 -4.68 0.88
CA ALA A 5 23.68 -3.66 0.43
C ALA A 5 22.41 -4.27 -0.16
N LYS A 6 22.53 -5.38 -0.89
CA LYS A 6 21.38 -6.10 -1.41
C LYS A 6 20.53 -6.68 -0.29
N ASP A 7 21.19 -7.21 0.75
CA ASP A 7 20.49 -7.81 1.87
C ASP A 7 19.74 -6.78 2.70
N GLU A 8 20.10 -5.49 2.54
CA GLU A 8 19.45 -4.41 3.25
C GLU A 8 18.19 -3.91 2.55
N THR A 9 17.86 -4.45 1.38
CA THR A 9 16.63 -4.09 0.69
C THR A 9 15.44 -4.52 1.54
N ALA A 10 14.66 -3.55 1.98
CA ALA A 10 13.46 -3.83 2.76
C ALA A 10 12.37 -4.37 1.85
N GLN A 11 11.60 -5.30 2.37
CA GLN A 11 10.47 -5.89 1.67
C GLN A 11 9.23 -5.60 2.50
N PHE A 12 8.41 -4.68 2.01
CA PHE A 12 7.20 -4.28 2.71
C PHE A 12 5.96 -4.64 1.91
N LEU A 13 4.93 -5.04 2.63
CA LEU A 13 3.60 -5.19 2.08
C LEU A 13 2.67 -4.35 2.94
N PHE A 14 2.01 -3.38 2.32
CA PHE A 14 1.00 -2.56 3.00
C PHE A 14 -0.38 -3.04 2.59
N VAL A 15 -1.28 -3.11 3.55
CA VAL A 15 -2.65 -3.57 3.29
C VAL A 15 -3.62 -2.50 3.76
N GLN A 16 -4.49 -2.07 2.84
CA GLN A 16 -5.56 -1.11 3.14
C GLN A 16 -6.89 -1.76 2.78
N SER A 17 -7.84 -1.67 3.69
CA SER A 17 -9.14 -2.31 3.52
C SER A 17 -10.25 -1.28 3.54
N ALA A 18 -11.30 -1.53 2.79
CA ALA A 18 -12.43 -0.62 2.67
C ALA A 18 -13.73 -1.39 2.58
N ALA A 19 -14.82 -0.73 2.96
CA ALA A 19 -16.16 -1.32 2.89
C ALA A 19 -16.68 -1.39 1.45
N GLY A 20 -16.20 -0.51 0.60
CA GLY A 20 -16.59 -0.49 -0.80
C GLY A 20 -15.58 0.23 -1.66
N MET A 21 -15.83 0.26 -2.96
CA MET A 21 -14.96 0.97 -3.88
C MET A 21 -15.76 1.45 -5.08
N HIS A 22 -15.26 2.46 -5.74
CA HIS A 22 -15.73 2.82 -7.08
C HIS A 22 -14.55 3.30 -7.92
N TYR A 23 -14.73 3.21 -9.22
CA TYR A 23 -13.68 3.52 -10.17
C TYR A 23 -14.28 4.25 -11.36
N ALA A 24 -13.69 5.35 -11.73
CA ALA A 24 -14.08 6.13 -12.90
C ALA A 24 -12.90 6.98 -13.35
N ASP A 25 -12.71 7.08 -14.65
CA ASP A 25 -11.73 7.98 -15.26
C ASP A 25 -10.33 7.86 -14.68
N GLY A 26 -9.89 6.64 -14.46
CA GLY A 26 -8.54 6.38 -13.93
C GLY A 26 -8.39 6.67 -12.46
N LYS A 27 -9.48 6.89 -11.74
CA LYS A 27 -9.44 7.17 -10.31
C LYS A 27 -10.16 6.07 -9.55
N LEU A 28 -9.42 5.43 -8.65
CA LEU A 28 -9.96 4.43 -7.72
C LEU A 28 -10.26 5.11 -6.40
N THR A 29 -11.47 4.95 -5.90
CA THR A 29 -11.85 5.46 -4.59
C THR A 29 -12.26 4.31 -3.70
N LEU A 30 -11.61 4.20 -2.55
CA LEU A 30 -11.95 3.24 -1.51
C LEU A 30 -12.86 3.94 -0.52
N THR A 31 -14.09 3.45 -0.38
CA THR A 31 -15.09 4.07 0.49
C THR A 31 -15.14 3.34 1.83
N GLY A 32 -15.33 4.08 2.90
CA GLY A 32 -15.28 3.49 4.23
C GLY A 32 -13.94 2.81 4.47
N VAL A 33 -12.84 3.48 4.10
CA VAL A 33 -11.51 2.91 4.27
C VAL A 33 -11.17 2.81 5.75
N SER A 34 -10.52 1.71 6.12
CA SER A 34 -10.06 1.53 7.48
C SER A 34 -9.09 2.63 7.88
N PRO A 35 -9.20 3.17 9.10
CA PRO A 35 -8.22 4.15 9.57
C PRO A 35 -6.85 3.53 9.82
N VAL A 36 -6.73 2.21 9.72
CA VAL A 36 -5.50 1.48 9.96
C VAL A 36 -4.98 0.91 8.64
N THR A 37 -3.71 1.18 8.34
CA THR A 37 -2.98 0.54 7.26
C THR A 37 -2.04 -0.47 7.90
N VAL A 38 -2.21 -1.74 7.57
CA VAL A 38 -1.38 -2.81 8.11
C VAL A 38 -0.13 -2.93 7.26
N LEU A 39 0.99 -3.26 7.89
CA LEU A 39 2.21 -3.50 7.15
C LEU A 39 2.92 -4.74 7.65
N PHE A 40 3.58 -5.40 6.72
CA PHE A 40 4.44 -6.53 7.00
C PHE A 40 5.79 -6.27 6.37
N SER A 41 6.85 -6.69 7.05
CA SER A 41 8.18 -6.70 6.48
C SER A 41 8.80 -8.05 6.77
N ASP A 42 9.51 -8.62 5.79
CA ASP A 42 10.25 -9.84 5.99
C ASP A 42 11.75 -9.60 5.99
N ARG A 43 12.19 -8.50 5.44
CA ARG A 43 13.59 -8.12 5.35
C ARG A 43 13.75 -6.63 5.62
N PRO A 44 14.78 -6.19 6.34
CA PRO A 44 15.86 -7.00 6.91
C PRO A 44 15.46 -7.82 8.14
N GLU A 45 14.25 -7.59 8.66
CA GLU A 45 13.74 -8.38 9.79
C GLU A 45 12.25 -8.58 9.63
N ARG A 46 11.71 -9.61 10.27
CA ARG A 46 10.28 -9.90 10.21
C ARG A 46 9.54 -9.03 11.19
N ILE A 47 8.68 -8.18 10.64
CA ILE A 47 7.90 -7.24 11.42
C ILE A 47 6.46 -7.28 10.90
N ALA A 48 5.51 -7.30 11.82
CA ALA A 48 4.13 -7.05 11.50
C ALA A 48 3.66 -5.90 12.38
N GLY A 49 2.96 -4.94 11.80
CA GLY A 49 2.52 -3.79 12.55
C GLY A 49 1.49 -3.00 11.78
N HIS A 50 1.24 -1.79 12.21
CA HIS A 50 0.33 -0.90 11.50
C HIS A 50 0.70 0.56 11.70
N MET A 51 0.19 1.38 10.81
CA MET A 51 0.23 2.82 10.90
C MET A 51 -1.18 3.32 10.60
N THR A 52 -1.46 4.57 10.90
CA THR A 52 -2.75 5.11 10.49
C THR A 52 -2.75 5.35 8.98
N THR A 53 -3.91 5.21 8.38
CA THR A 53 -4.05 5.51 6.96
C THR A 53 -3.75 7.00 6.70
N ALA A 54 -4.07 7.87 7.66
CA ALA A 54 -3.74 9.29 7.55
C ALA A 54 -2.22 9.52 7.49
N GLU A 55 -1.44 8.78 8.28
CA GLU A 55 0.02 8.91 8.26
C GLU A 55 0.63 8.35 6.98
N PHE A 56 -0.05 7.40 6.35
CA PHE A 56 0.42 6.81 5.10
C PHE A 56 0.52 7.86 3.99
N ILE A 57 -0.33 8.88 4.01
CA ILE A 57 -0.37 9.90 2.96
C ILE A 57 0.95 10.69 2.91
N PRO A 58 1.40 11.33 4.00
CA PRO A 58 2.71 12.01 3.94
C PRO A 58 3.86 11.04 3.74
N PHE A 59 3.76 9.82 4.27
CA PHE A 59 4.78 8.79 4.06
C PHE A 59 4.98 8.50 2.57
N TRP A 60 3.93 8.65 1.76
CA TRP A 60 3.98 8.41 0.32
C TRP A 60 5.10 9.19 -0.38
N SER A 61 5.41 10.38 0.11
CA SER A 61 6.39 11.27 -0.51
C SER A 61 7.72 11.34 0.22
N GLU A 62 7.93 10.51 1.23
CA GLU A 62 9.17 10.56 2.01
C GLU A 62 10.31 9.85 1.32
N GLY A 63 11.48 10.51 1.33
CA GLY A 63 12.72 9.91 0.86
C GLY A 63 12.90 10.00 -0.66
N ASP A 64 14.09 9.61 -1.10
CA ASP A 64 14.46 9.68 -2.52
C ASP A 64 13.77 8.61 -3.34
N ASP A 65 13.52 7.45 -2.74
CA ASP A 65 12.80 6.34 -3.38
C ASP A 65 11.37 6.28 -2.89
N SER A 66 10.73 7.44 -2.76
CA SER A 66 9.35 7.51 -2.31
C SER A 66 8.40 6.89 -3.34
N PHE A 67 7.21 6.56 -2.90
CA PHE A 67 6.17 6.11 -3.81
C PHE A 67 5.78 7.19 -4.80
N ALA A 68 5.93 8.46 -4.42
CA ALA A 68 5.64 9.57 -5.33
C ALA A 68 6.60 9.61 -6.51
N SER A 69 7.89 9.37 -6.27
CA SER A 69 8.89 9.36 -7.35
C SER A 69 8.95 8.02 -8.07
N ASN A 70 8.50 6.95 -7.42
CA ASN A 70 8.56 5.60 -7.98
C ASN A 70 7.28 4.85 -7.60
N PRO A 71 6.18 5.09 -8.31
CA PRO A 71 4.86 4.57 -7.93
C PRO A 71 4.84 3.05 -7.81
N PRO A 72 4.26 2.52 -6.75
CA PRO A 72 4.23 1.09 -6.52
C PRO A 72 3.15 0.40 -7.33
N ASN A 73 3.33 -0.89 -7.54
CA ASN A 73 2.26 -1.75 -8.01
C ASN A 73 1.45 -2.22 -6.81
N ALA A 74 0.20 -2.51 -7.06
CA ALA A 74 -0.69 -3.01 -6.05
C ALA A 74 -1.65 -4.04 -6.63
N ASP A 75 -2.15 -4.88 -5.76
CA ASP A 75 -3.14 -5.87 -6.08
C ASP A 75 -4.43 -5.46 -5.39
N LEU A 76 -5.46 -5.20 -6.17
CA LEU A 76 -6.77 -4.85 -5.64
C LEU A 76 -7.64 -6.10 -5.63
N SER A 77 -8.10 -6.48 -4.45
CA SER A 77 -8.96 -7.63 -4.27
C SER A 77 -10.35 -7.15 -3.89
N ILE A 78 -11.35 -7.53 -4.67
CA ILE A 78 -12.73 -7.10 -4.45
C ILE A 78 -13.56 -8.35 -4.18
N LEU A 79 -14.30 -8.32 -3.08
CA LEU A 79 -15.19 -9.42 -2.73
C LEU A 79 -16.53 -9.19 -3.41
N GLU A 80 -16.90 -10.14 -4.26
CA GLU A 80 -18.16 -10.12 -4.99
C GLU A 80 -18.91 -11.43 -4.71
N GLY A 81 -19.84 -11.38 -3.76
CA GLY A 81 -20.49 -12.61 -3.32
C GLY A 81 -19.47 -13.57 -2.76
N ASP A 82 -19.38 -14.76 -3.35
CA ASP A 82 -18.41 -15.77 -2.95
C ASP A 82 -17.11 -15.72 -3.76
N ALA A 83 -17.03 -14.82 -4.74
CA ALA A 83 -15.87 -14.72 -5.59
C ALA A 83 -15.00 -13.53 -5.20
N MET A 84 -13.73 -13.61 -5.55
CA MET A 84 -12.80 -12.49 -5.36
C MET A 84 -12.14 -12.19 -6.69
N ASP A 85 -12.24 -10.93 -7.11
CA ASP A 85 -11.54 -10.45 -8.29
C ASP A 85 -10.23 -9.84 -7.87
N ASN A 86 -9.18 -10.19 -8.59
CA ASN A 86 -7.85 -9.62 -8.36
C ASN A 86 -7.43 -8.80 -9.56
N ILE A 87 -7.01 -7.57 -9.30
CA ILE A 87 -6.64 -6.61 -10.32
C ILE A 87 -5.29 -6.04 -9.97
N VAL A 88 -4.38 -6.00 -10.92
CA VAL A 88 -3.05 -5.42 -10.72
C VAL A 88 -3.02 -4.02 -11.28
N LEU A 89 -2.57 -3.07 -10.48
CA LEU A 89 -2.51 -1.69 -10.89
C LEU A 89 -1.30 -0.97 -10.32
N THR A 90 -1.01 0.19 -10.91
CA THR A 90 -0.02 1.12 -10.39
C THR A 90 -0.75 2.24 -9.68
N LEU A 91 -0.28 2.64 -8.52
CA LEU A 91 -0.93 3.65 -7.69
C LEU A 91 -0.17 4.99 -7.75
N ARG A 92 -0.93 6.09 -7.84
CA ARG A 92 -0.39 7.45 -7.79
C ARG A 92 -1.34 8.34 -6.99
N ASP A 93 -0.79 9.41 -6.45
CA ASP A 93 -1.53 10.55 -5.90
C ASP A 93 -2.62 10.20 -4.90
N PRO A 94 -2.25 9.59 -3.76
CA PRO A 94 -3.25 9.27 -2.74
C PRO A 94 -3.86 10.54 -2.14
N THR A 95 -5.16 10.50 -1.94
CA THR A 95 -5.90 11.58 -1.29
C THR A 95 -6.88 10.98 -0.30
N LEU A 96 -6.81 11.41 0.94
CA LEU A 96 -7.71 10.92 1.99
C LEU A 96 -8.60 12.06 2.46
N ALA A 97 -9.89 11.85 2.38
CA ALA A 97 -10.86 12.85 2.84
C ALA A 97 -12.17 12.16 3.20
N GLY A 98 -12.70 12.44 4.38
CA GLY A 98 -14.02 11.96 4.77
C GLY A 98 -14.18 10.44 4.76
N GLY A 99 -13.12 9.70 5.14
CA GLY A 99 -13.19 8.25 5.14
C GLY A 99 -13.05 7.63 3.76
N GLN A 100 -12.69 8.42 2.76
CA GLN A 100 -12.47 7.93 1.40
C GLN A 100 -11.02 8.14 1.01
N LEU A 101 -10.41 7.10 0.49
CA LEU A 101 -9.03 7.14 0.02
C LEU A 101 -9.03 6.92 -1.48
N SER A 102 -8.52 7.90 -2.21
CA SER A 102 -8.49 7.84 -3.67
C SER A 102 -7.07 7.78 -4.18
N TYR A 103 -6.90 7.06 -5.28
CA TYR A 103 -5.64 6.98 -6.02
C TYR A 103 -5.92 7.18 -7.50
N ARG A 104 -4.98 7.78 -8.18
CA ARG A 104 -4.94 7.66 -9.63
C ARG A 104 -4.28 6.32 -9.92
N VAL A 105 -4.88 5.56 -10.82
CA VAL A 105 -4.40 4.20 -11.09
C VAL A 105 -4.22 3.96 -12.58
N GLU A 106 -3.27 3.08 -12.89
CA GLU A 106 -3.12 2.50 -14.21
C GLU A 106 -3.34 1.00 -14.05
N VAL A 107 -4.32 0.46 -14.76
CA VAL A 107 -4.63 -0.97 -14.67
C VAL A 107 -3.63 -1.72 -15.53
N LEU A 108 -2.88 -2.62 -14.91
CA LEU A 108 -1.88 -3.44 -15.60
C LEU A 108 -2.45 -4.80 -15.98
N GLU A 109 -3.40 -5.32 -15.20
CA GLU A 109 -3.96 -6.64 -15.41
C GLU A 109 -5.34 -6.69 -14.79
N GLY A 110 -6.31 -7.24 -15.50
CA GLY A 110 -7.68 -7.36 -15.03
C GLY A 110 -8.54 -6.17 -15.42
N GLU A 111 -9.76 -6.17 -14.93
CA GLU A 111 -10.72 -5.09 -15.15
C GLU A 111 -11.26 -4.60 -13.81
N VAL A 112 -11.27 -3.27 -13.62
CA VAL A 112 -11.82 -2.68 -12.42
C VAL A 112 -13.29 -2.38 -12.64
N PRO A 113 -14.19 -2.94 -11.81
CA PRO A 113 -15.61 -2.61 -11.94
C PRO A 113 -15.85 -1.16 -11.53
N ALA A 114 -16.96 -0.59 -12.04
CA ALA A 114 -17.31 0.79 -11.69
C ALA A 114 -17.59 0.96 -10.19
N ALA A 115 -18.12 -0.09 -9.57
CA ALA A 115 -18.38 -0.08 -8.13
C ALA A 115 -18.30 -1.51 -7.61
N GLY A 116 -17.96 -1.65 -6.34
CA GLY A 116 -17.87 -2.96 -5.72
C GLY A 116 -18.03 -2.85 -4.22
N GLY A 117 -18.12 -4.00 -3.59
CA GLY A 117 -18.23 -4.12 -2.13
C GLY A 117 -16.88 -4.10 -1.45
N ALA A 118 -16.76 -4.86 -0.38
CA ALA A 118 -15.53 -4.90 0.42
C ALA A 118 -14.31 -5.13 -0.46
N ALA A 119 -13.28 -4.34 -0.23
CA ALA A 119 -12.06 -4.39 -1.04
C ALA A 119 -10.84 -4.29 -0.16
N SER A 120 -9.76 -4.91 -0.61
CA SER A 120 -8.45 -4.80 0.03
C SER A 120 -7.42 -4.46 -1.03
N LEU A 121 -6.53 -3.56 -0.67
CA LEU A 121 -5.46 -3.11 -1.55
C LEU A 121 -4.14 -3.56 -0.92
N PHE A 122 -3.40 -4.36 -1.67
CA PHE A 122 -2.10 -4.88 -1.24
C PHE A 122 -1.02 -4.14 -2.01
N ILE A 123 -0.28 -3.30 -1.31
CA ILE A 123 0.76 -2.47 -1.93
C ILE A 123 2.09 -3.14 -1.67
N ASP A 124 2.63 -3.74 -2.72
CA ASP A 124 3.79 -4.61 -2.63
C ASP A 124 5.02 -3.88 -3.15
N ILE A 125 5.98 -3.70 -2.26
CA ILE A 125 7.25 -3.10 -2.64
C ILE A 125 8.42 -4.08 -2.50
N ILE A 126 8.11 -5.37 -2.44
CA ILE A 126 9.13 -6.41 -2.37
C ILE A 126 10.02 -6.33 -3.60
N GLY A 127 11.33 -6.38 -3.39
CA GLY A 127 12.30 -6.30 -4.47
C GLY A 127 12.70 -4.90 -4.88
N ARG A 128 12.09 -3.86 -4.29
CA ARG A 128 12.47 -2.48 -4.55
C ARG A 128 13.49 -2.01 -3.52
N PRO A 129 14.51 -1.28 -3.96
CA PRO A 129 15.41 -0.65 -2.99
C PRO A 129 14.63 0.38 -2.18
N VAL A 130 14.90 0.43 -0.88
CA VAL A 130 14.29 1.42 0.00
C VAL A 130 15.43 2.22 0.63
N THR A 131 15.34 3.54 0.58
CA THR A 131 16.36 4.36 1.19
C THR A 131 16.30 4.22 2.71
N PRO A 132 17.39 4.45 3.42
CA PRO A 132 17.36 4.44 4.88
C PRO A 132 16.30 5.37 5.46
N ALA A 133 16.07 6.51 4.83
CA ALA A 133 15.06 7.46 5.30
C ALA A 133 13.65 6.88 5.16
N SER A 134 13.34 6.26 4.02
CA SER A 134 12.03 5.64 3.81
C SER A 134 11.80 4.48 4.78
N PHE A 135 12.81 3.64 4.94
CA PHE A 135 12.71 2.51 5.85
C PHE A 135 12.52 2.97 7.30
N ALA A 136 13.30 3.94 7.73
CA ALA A 136 13.19 4.49 9.07
C ALA A 136 11.82 5.13 9.30
N GLY A 137 11.30 5.83 8.30
CA GLY A 137 9.97 6.42 8.37
C GLY A 137 8.88 5.38 8.55
N ALA A 138 8.93 4.30 7.76
CA ALA A 138 7.97 3.22 7.88
C ALA A 138 8.04 2.57 9.26
N ARG A 139 9.26 2.33 9.75
CA ARG A 139 9.45 1.73 11.07
C ARG A 139 8.91 2.63 12.17
N ARG A 140 9.17 3.93 12.10
CA ARG A 140 8.70 4.85 13.12
C ARG A 140 7.18 4.87 13.21
N ARG A 141 6.48 4.83 12.07
CA ARG A 141 5.03 4.89 12.04
C ARG A 141 4.36 3.60 12.48
N ALA A 142 4.94 2.46 12.11
CA ALA A 142 4.39 1.16 12.45
C ALA A 142 4.87 0.65 13.81
N TRP A 143 5.90 1.23 14.31
CA TRP A 143 6.74 0.73 15.38
C TRP A 143 5.99 0.35 16.66
N ARG A 144 5.03 1.17 17.06
CA ARG A 144 4.33 0.95 18.33
C ARG A 144 3.53 -0.35 18.37
N ARG A 145 3.21 -0.87 17.22
CA ARG A 145 2.40 -2.07 17.10
C ARG A 145 3.13 -3.18 16.38
N ALA A 146 4.41 -2.96 16.09
CA ALA A 146 5.21 -3.97 15.40
C ALA A 146 5.40 -5.18 16.28
N VAL A 147 5.31 -6.34 15.64
CA VAL A 147 5.60 -7.63 16.26
C VAL A 147 6.80 -8.21 15.53
N VAL A 148 7.84 -8.54 16.27
CA VAL A 148 9.07 -9.10 15.70
C VAL A 148 9.10 -10.59 15.97
N TYR A 149 9.30 -11.36 14.92
CA TYR A 149 9.34 -12.81 15.01
C TYR A 149 10.77 -13.34 14.88
#